data_b2b46a7b0a3892ebaa49a24eccc1507d
#
_entry.id   b2b46a7b0a3892ebaa49a24eccc1507d
#
_cell.length_a   1.000
_cell.length_b   1.000
_cell.length_c   1.000
_cell.angle_alpha   90.00
_cell.angle_beta   90.00
_cell.angle_gamma   90.00
#
_symmetry.space_group_name_H-M   'P 1'
#
loop_
_entity.id
_entity.type
_entity.pdbx_description
1 polymer ?
#
loop_
_entity_poly.entity_id
_entity_poly.type
_entity_poly.pdbx_seq_one_letter_code
_entity_poly.pdbx_strand_id
1 'polypeptide(L)' 'MKIVVDAMGGDFAPKVNVDGAIDALREYSDMEIILVGPQALVEDTIAAYAQPEEMAKVRSRLTVVD' A
#
# COMPACT_ATOMS: atom_id res chain seq x y z
N MET A 1 -11.29 0.46 -10.50
CA MET A 1 -9.97 0.62 -11.16
C MET A 1 -8.92 -0.11 -10.35
N LYS A 2 -8.09 -0.87 -11.01
CA LYS A 2 -7.05 -1.68 -10.35
C LYS A 2 -5.67 -1.23 -10.82
N ILE A 3 -4.78 -0.92 -9.89
CA ILE A 3 -3.45 -0.40 -10.18
C ILE A 3 -2.41 -1.32 -9.53
N VAL A 4 -1.37 -1.66 -10.29
CA VAL A 4 -0.24 -2.45 -9.79
C VAL A 4 0.92 -1.49 -9.50
N VAL A 5 1.48 -1.59 -8.29
CA VAL A 5 2.56 -0.73 -7.83
C VAL A 5 3.74 -1.59 -7.38
N ASP A 6 4.94 -1.29 -7.90
CA ASP A 6 6.17 -1.89 -7.40
C ASP A 6 6.50 -1.28 -6.04
N ALA A 7 6.32 -2.05 -4.97
CA ALA A 7 6.55 -1.57 -3.62
C ALA A 7 8.02 -1.22 -3.36
N MET A 8 8.93 -1.78 -4.15
CA MET A 8 10.37 -1.61 -3.96
C MET A 8 11.02 -0.65 -4.97
N GLY A 9 10.22 0.01 -5.81
CA GLY A 9 10.75 0.94 -6.80
C GLY A 9 11.16 2.27 -6.18
N GLY A 10 12.34 2.78 -6.59
CA GLY A 10 12.82 4.08 -6.15
C GLY A 10 13.68 4.05 -4.89
N ASP A 11 14.19 5.20 -4.52
CA ASP A 11 15.23 5.33 -3.47
C ASP A 11 14.66 5.27 -2.04
N PHE A 12 13.38 5.52 -1.87
CA PHE A 12 12.74 5.58 -0.54
C PHE A 12 11.73 4.46 -0.32
N ALA A 13 11.85 3.41 -1.14
CA ALA A 13 11.00 2.24 -1.00
C ALA A 13 11.40 1.42 0.26
N PRO A 14 10.49 0.69 0.84
CA PRO A 14 9.09 0.60 0.44
C PRO A 14 8.18 1.67 1.04
N LYS A 15 8.65 2.46 2.01
CA LYS A 15 7.81 3.35 2.80
C LYS A 15 7.00 4.34 1.96
N VAL A 16 7.67 5.08 1.07
CA VAL A 16 6.99 6.09 0.26
C VAL A 16 5.97 5.44 -0.66
N ASN A 17 6.30 4.29 -1.24
CA ASN A 17 5.40 3.60 -2.17
C ASN A 17 4.17 3.05 -1.46
N VAL A 18 4.35 2.47 -0.28
CA VAL A 18 3.25 1.92 0.52
C VAL A 18 2.38 3.04 1.08
N ASP A 19 2.98 4.07 1.65
CA ASP A 19 2.23 5.21 2.18
C ASP A 19 1.42 5.90 1.06
N GLY A 20 2.04 6.09 -0.10
CA GLY A 20 1.35 6.67 -1.25
C GLY A 20 0.18 5.83 -1.74
N ALA A 21 0.33 4.50 -1.74
CA ALA A 21 -0.76 3.60 -2.10
C ALA A 21 -1.94 3.71 -1.14
N ILE A 22 -1.66 3.72 0.16
CA ILE A 22 -2.71 3.87 1.17
C ILE A 22 -3.40 5.24 1.05
N ASP A 23 -2.62 6.30 0.86
CA ASP A 23 -3.16 7.65 0.68
C ASP A 23 -4.08 7.72 -0.54
N ALA A 24 -3.70 7.06 -1.64
CA ALA A 24 -4.53 7.02 -2.84
C ALA A 24 -5.84 6.27 -2.61
N LEU A 25 -5.79 5.16 -1.88
CA LEU A 25 -7.00 4.40 -1.54
C LEU A 25 -7.94 5.20 -0.64
N ARG A 26 -7.40 6.05 0.22
CA ARG A 26 -8.21 6.94 1.06
C ARG A 26 -8.88 8.04 0.24
N GLU A 27 -8.21 8.49 -0.81
CA GLU A 27 -8.70 9.56 -1.68
C GLU A 27 -9.75 9.06 -2.68
N TYR A 28 -9.54 7.86 -3.28
CA TYR A 28 -10.34 7.35 -4.38
C TYR A 28 -11.06 6.06 -3.97
N SER A 29 -12.38 6.13 -3.85
CA SER A 29 -13.19 5.02 -3.34
C SER A 29 -13.34 3.85 -4.31
N ASP A 30 -13.11 4.06 -5.60
CA ASP A 30 -13.26 3.05 -6.65
C ASP A 30 -11.93 2.37 -7.03
N MET A 31 -10.86 2.65 -6.29
CA MET A 31 -9.52 2.15 -6.61
C MET A 31 -9.19 0.91 -5.79
N GLU A 32 -8.53 -0.04 -6.44
CA GLU A 32 -7.85 -1.17 -5.79
C GLU A 32 -6.37 -1.13 -6.17
N ILE A 33 -5.49 -1.46 -5.24
CA ILE A 33 -4.06 -1.45 -5.49
C ILE A 33 -3.46 -2.80 -5.14
N ILE A 34 -2.58 -3.28 -6.02
CA ILE A 34 -1.76 -4.46 -5.80
C ILE A 34 -0.32 -3.98 -5.61
N LEU A 35 0.23 -4.22 -4.42
CA LEU A 35 1.63 -3.94 -4.12
C LEU A 35 2.44 -5.19 -4.38
N VAL A 36 3.46 -5.08 -5.22
CA VAL A 36 4.35 -6.19 -5.56
C VAL A 36 5.67 -6.01 -4.84
N GLY A 37 6.07 -6.99 -4.05
CA GLY A 37 7.33 -6.95 -3.32
C GLY A 37 7.40 -8.05 -2.26
N PRO A 38 8.52 -8.12 -1.48
CA PRO A 38 8.65 -9.12 -0.43
C PRO A 38 7.52 -9.01 0.59
N GLN A 39 6.75 -10.10 0.74
CA GLN A 39 5.50 -10.10 1.51
C GLN A 39 5.69 -9.57 2.92
N ALA A 40 6.65 -10.10 3.67
CA ALA A 40 6.83 -9.71 5.07
C ALA A 40 7.19 -8.24 5.21
N LEU A 41 8.10 -7.76 4.36
CA LEU A 41 8.54 -6.37 4.40
C LEU A 41 7.40 -5.41 4.05
N VAL A 42 6.64 -5.74 3.01
CA VAL A 42 5.51 -4.90 2.59
C VAL A 42 4.43 -4.88 3.66
N GLU A 43 4.10 -6.04 4.25
CA GLU A 43 3.10 -6.09 5.32
C GLU A 43 3.55 -5.31 6.55
N ASP A 44 4.84 -5.41 6.92
CA ASP A 44 5.37 -4.61 8.03
C ASP A 44 5.28 -3.11 7.77
N THR A 45 5.52 -2.72 6.52
CA THR A 45 5.44 -1.32 6.11
C THR A 45 4.00 -0.81 6.15
N ILE A 46 3.04 -1.64 5.73
CA ILE A 46 1.62 -1.31 5.84
C ILE A 46 1.24 -1.12 7.32
N ALA A 47 1.69 -2.03 8.19
CA ALA A 47 1.40 -1.96 9.62
C ALA A 47 1.99 -0.71 10.27
N ALA A 48 3.06 -0.16 9.71
CA ALA A 48 3.72 1.03 10.23
C ALA A 48 3.11 2.34 9.73
N TYR A 49 2.05 2.29 8.92
CA TYR A 49 1.39 3.50 8.42
C TYR A 49 0.98 4.39 9.60
N ALA A 50 1.21 5.71 9.46
CA ALA A 50 1.05 6.66 10.57
C ALA A 50 -0.38 6.77 11.11
N GLN A 51 -1.36 6.38 10.31
CA GLN A 51 -2.77 6.43 10.72
C GLN A 51 -3.41 5.04 10.56
N PRO A 52 -3.12 4.12 11.49
CA PRO A 52 -3.55 2.73 11.35
C PRO A 52 -5.08 2.55 11.23
N GLU A 53 -5.86 3.40 11.85
CA GLU A 53 -7.31 3.33 11.75
C GLU A 53 -7.79 3.67 10.35
N GLU A 54 -7.15 4.64 9.70
CA GLU A 54 -7.49 5.01 8.33
C GLU A 54 -7.01 3.94 7.34
N MET A 55 -5.85 3.35 7.59
CA MET A 55 -5.36 2.24 6.79
C MET A 55 -6.32 1.05 6.85
N ALA A 56 -6.83 0.73 8.04
CA ALA A 56 -7.75 -0.39 8.22
C ALA A 56 -9.02 -0.25 7.37
N LYS A 57 -9.48 0.97 7.18
CA LYS A 57 -10.70 1.24 6.38
C LYS A 57 -10.51 0.90 4.89
N VAL A 58 -9.28 0.95 4.40
CA VAL A 58 -8.99 0.71 2.98
C VAL A 58 -8.25 -0.61 2.73
N ARG A 59 -7.90 -1.34 3.80
CA ARG A 59 -7.05 -2.53 3.69
C ARG A 59 -7.62 -3.60 2.76
N SER A 60 -8.94 -3.73 2.68
CA SER A 60 -9.58 -4.72 1.80
C SER A 60 -9.35 -4.43 0.31
N ARG A 61 -8.97 -3.21 -0.04
CA ARG A 61 -8.69 -2.81 -1.42
C ARG A 61 -7.19 -2.78 -1.73
N LEU A 62 -6.37 -3.29 -0.81
CA LEU A 62 -4.91 -3.34 -0.93
C LEU A 62 -4.47 -4.79 -0.84
N THR A 63 -3.86 -5.30 -1.91
CA THR A 63 -3.37 -6.68 -2.00
C THR A 63 -1.86 -6.66 -2.11
N VAL A 64 -1.20 -7.60 -1.42
CA VAL A 64 0.26 -7.77 -1.50
C VAL A 64 0.55 -9.04 -2.28
N VAL A 65 1.41 -8.95 -3.29
CA VAL A 65 1.88 -10.08 -4.09
C VAL A 65 3.40 -10.09 -4.04
N ASP A 66 3.94 -11.23 -3.63
CA ASP A 66 5.39 -11.42 -3.55
C ASP A 66 5.99 -11.73 -4.93
#